data_290894f5e537247160d940002f94eb6d
#
_entry.id   290894f5e537247160d940002f94eb6d
#
_cell.length_a   1.000
_cell.length_b   1.000
_cell.length_c   1.000
_cell.angle_alpha   90.00
_cell.angle_beta   90.00
_cell.angle_gamma   90.00
#
_symmetry.space_group_name_H-M   'P 1'
#
loop_
_entity.id
_entity.type
_entity.pdbx_description
1 polymer ?
#
loop_
_entity_poly.entity_id
_entity_poly.type
_entity_poly.pdbx_seq_one_letter_code
_entity_poly.pdbx_strand_id
1 'polypeptide(L)'
;EITATSALLSFKSENGKADCSLVYILSTSPDMNDVWESESNYIKDLIPNTTYYYMAALRSTTDGKNNEVRGEVKSFTTLSSIRLISVTSTSWDGSQEEYNPDMLGTYLFYTASPSIYQGHGNMYVEKNVIDGKIGWKLPQEIFPANTNLKMCAYFPYQKGNSEEYMIPFGTYKYDEDVLWGTSDTLNEQTPDASIQMQHTMARVIFSITGTANVLETTIITDFMLANRNEASGIPTYGYLNIYTGNFENFTYELPITRSTNFHPTD
;
A
#
# COMPACT_ATOMS: atom_id res chain seq x y z
N GLU A 1 3.78 4.46 26.05
CA GLU A 1 3.20 4.48 24.71
C GLU A 1 4.24 5.00 23.73
N ILE A 2 4.42 4.32 22.60
CA ILE A 2 5.40 4.67 21.57
C ILE A 2 4.65 4.77 20.24
N THR A 3 4.90 5.82 19.48
CA THR A 3 4.40 6.02 18.13
C THR A 3 5.56 6.10 17.13
N ALA A 4 5.28 6.45 15.87
CA ALA A 4 6.33 6.69 14.88
C ALA A 4 7.19 7.93 15.19
N THR A 5 6.60 8.96 15.80
CA THR A 5 7.25 10.27 16.00
C THR A 5 7.22 10.77 17.44
N SER A 6 6.71 9.95 18.37
CA SER A 6 6.65 10.33 19.78
C SER A 6 6.76 9.14 20.72
N ALA A 7 7.13 9.40 21.96
CA ALA A 7 7.14 8.42 23.04
C ALA A 7 6.70 9.07 24.36
N LEU A 8 5.85 8.35 25.11
CA LEU A 8 5.52 8.69 26.49
C LEU A 8 6.40 7.85 27.41
N LEU A 9 7.34 8.49 28.08
CA LEU A 9 8.25 7.87 29.03
C LEU A 9 7.65 7.89 30.44
N SER A 10 7.94 6.89 31.24
CA SER A 10 7.56 6.86 32.64
C SER A 10 8.79 6.63 33.53
N PHE A 11 8.83 7.33 34.63
CA PHE A 11 9.85 7.19 35.67
C PHE A 11 9.19 6.91 37.02
N LYS A 12 9.81 6.03 37.80
CA LYS A 12 9.39 5.72 39.15
C LYS A 12 10.54 6.04 40.09
N SER A 13 10.31 6.97 41.00
CA SER A 13 11.28 7.28 42.09
C SER A 13 10.75 6.73 43.42
N GLU A 14 11.58 6.03 44.15
CA GLU A 14 11.21 5.49 45.45
C GLU A 14 11.43 6.50 46.60
N ASN A 15 12.28 7.50 46.42
CA ASN A 15 12.67 8.46 47.46
C ASN A 15 12.84 9.89 46.98
N GLY A 16 11.98 10.36 46.05
CA GLY A 16 12.06 11.73 45.50
C GLY A 16 11.79 12.78 46.57
N LYS A 17 12.74 13.73 46.76
CA LYS A 17 12.52 14.93 47.58
C LYS A 17 11.83 16.00 46.74
N ALA A 18 11.04 16.85 47.40
CA ALA A 18 10.22 17.88 46.77
C ALA A 18 11.01 18.93 45.97
N ASP A 19 12.32 19.05 46.18
CA ASP A 19 13.15 20.10 45.57
C ASP A 19 14.03 19.59 44.40
N CYS A 20 13.65 18.49 43.77
CA CYS A 20 14.38 17.94 42.64
C CYS A 20 13.58 18.11 41.33
N SER A 21 14.24 18.56 40.28
CA SER A 21 13.70 18.52 38.91
C SER A 21 13.99 17.17 38.26
N LEU A 22 13.00 16.64 37.55
CA LEU A 22 13.14 15.43 36.74
C LEU A 22 13.45 15.84 35.28
N VAL A 23 14.50 15.28 34.73
CA VAL A 23 14.89 15.49 33.34
C VAL A 23 15.07 14.12 32.67
N TYR A 24 14.60 13.98 31.44
CA TYR A 24 14.86 12.84 30.56
C TYR A 24 16.03 13.17 29.66
N ILE A 25 17.04 12.32 29.67
CA ILE A 25 18.23 12.41 28.82
C ILE A 25 18.08 11.34 27.74
N LEU A 26 18.14 11.74 26.46
CA LEU A 26 17.93 10.87 25.32
C LEU A 26 19.14 10.88 24.39
N SER A 27 19.34 9.79 23.65
CA SER A 27 20.38 9.64 22.63
C SER A 27 19.92 8.63 21.57
N THR A 28 20.46 8.72 20.36
CA THR A 28 20.38 7.66 19.37
C THR A 28 21.55 6.66 19.46
N SER A 29 22.54 6.94 20.33
CA SER A 29 23.68 6.07 20.58
C SER A 29 23.51 5.31 21.92
N PRO A 30 23.79 3.99 21.98
CA PRO A 30 23.77 3.21 23.21
C PRO A 30 24.76 3.74 24.26
N ASP A 31 25.83 4.36 23.83
CA ASP A 31 26.86 4.94 24.71
C ASP A 31 26.49 6.32 25.26
N MET A 32 25.31 6.82 24.92
CA MET A 32 24.80 8.13 25.36
C MET A 32 25.81 9.29 25.06
N ASN A 33 26.48 9.25 23.91
CA ASN A 33 27.49 10.27 23.55
C ASN A 33 26.86 11.56 23.01
N ASP A 34 25.79 11.43 22.20
CA ASP A 34 25.06 12.58 21.63
C ASP A 34 23.71 12.70 22.32
N VAL A 35 23.68 13.41 23.44
CA VAL A 35 22.49 13.53 24.28
C VAL A 35 21.77 14.84 24.09
N TRP A 36 20.43 14.79 24.16
CA TRP A 36 19.59 15.95 24.40
C TRP A 36 18.68 15.70 25.60
N GLU A 37 18.13 16.76 26.15
CA GLU A 37 17.35 16.73 27.37
C GLU A 37 15.92 17.19 27.16
N SER A 38 15.00 16.64 27.92
CA SER A 38 13.60 17.04 27.98
C SER A 38 13.09 17.03 29.41
N GLU A 39 12.41 18.10 29.81
CA GLU A 39 11.67 18.15 31.09
C GLU A 39 10.28 17.48 30.97
N SER A 40 9.81 17.29 29.73
CA SER A 40 8.57 16.58 29.43
C SER A 40 8.81 15.07 29.34
N ASN A 41 7.90 14.30 29.91
CA ASN A 41 7.87 12.85 29.69
C ASN A 41 7.23 12.44 28.35
N TYR A 42 6.62 13.40 27.65
CA TYR A 42 6.10 13.21 26.30
C TYR A 42 7.11 13.79 25.29
N ILE A 43 7.89 12.89 24.70
CA ILE A 43 8.93 13.22 23.74
C ILE A 43 8.31 13.26 22.35
N LYS A 44 8.55 14.33 21.59
CA LYS A 44 8.03 14.56 20.24
C LYS A 44 9.16 14.66 19.22
N ASP A 45 8.76 14.75 17.96
CA ASP A 45 9.67 15.01 16.83
C ASP A 45 10.77 13.93 16.70
N LEU A 46 10.44 12.71 17.09
CA LEU A 46 11.31 11.54 16.92
C LEU A 46 11.29 11.07 15.47
N ILE A 47 12.41 10.50 15.05
CA ILE A 47 12.55 9.89 13.72
C ILE A 47 11.89 8.49 13.75
N PRO A 48 11.03 8.16 12.76
CA PRO A 48 10.44 6.83 12.65
C PRO A 48 11.50 5.73 12.51
N ASN A 49 11.14 4.51 12.94
CA ASN A 49 11.99 3.31 12.85
C ASN A 49 13.40 3.51 13.44
N THR A 50 13.51 4.29 14.52
CA THR A 50 14.78 4.65 15.13
C THR A 50 14.81 4.20 16.58
N THR A 51 15.90 3.56 16.98
CA THR A 51 16.12 3.17 18.38
C THR A 51 16.68 4.36 19.16
N TYR A 52 16.00 4.71 20.23
CA TYR A 52 16.40 5.73 21.19
C TYR A 52 16.77 5.08 22.51
N TYR A 53 17.83 5.58 23.09
CA TYR A 53 18.29 5.26 24.43
C TYR A 53 17.92 6.41 25.36
N TYR A 54 17.46 6.14 26.54
CA TYR A 54 17.07 7.19 27.47
C TYR A 54 17.36 6.80 28.92
N MET A 55 17.58 7.80 29.74
CA MET A 55 17.63 7.69 31.20
C MET A 55 16.90 8.87 31.84
N ALA A 56 16.42 8.69 33.03
CA ALA A 56 15.92 9.78 33.86
C ALA A 56 17.03 10.29 34.77
N ALA A 57 17.11 11.60 34.95
CA ALA A 57 17.99 12.22 35.90
C ALA A 57 17.19 13.10 36.87
N LEU A 58 17.51 13.01 38.15
CA LEU A 58 17.03 13.92 39.18
C LEU A 58 18.10 14.93 39.48
N ARG A 59 17.78 16.22 39.36
CA ARG A 59 18.69 17.35 39.63
C ARG A 59 18.20 18.16 40.80
N SER A 60 19.10 18.50 41.70
CA SER A 60 18.84 19.39 42.84
C SER A 60 19.91 20.46 42.90
N THR A 61 19.49 21.70 43.17
CA THR A 61 20.36 22.87 43.37
C THR A 61 20.44 23.26 44.84
N THR A 62 20.26 22.34 45.75
CA THR A 62 20.31 22.60 47.17
C THR A 62 21.75 23.01 47.59
N ASP A 63 21.88 24.08 48.34
CA ASP A 63 23.14 24.63 48.84
C ASP A 63 24.15 25.13 47.75
N GLY A 64 23.65 25.54 46.59
CA GLY A 64 24.48 26.05 45.50
C GLY A 64 25.34 24.98 44.81
N LYS A 65 25.13 23.72 45.11
CA LYS A 65 25.76 22.56 44.44
C LYS A 65 24.79 21.89 43.51
N ASN A 66 25.19 21.68 42.26
CA ASN A 66 24.45 20.88 41.31
C ASN A 66 24.66 19.38 41.60
N ASN A 67 23.69 18.75 42.22
CA ASN A 67 23.69 17.32 42.46
C ASN A 67 22.80 16.65 41.42
N GLU A 68 23.31 15.63 40.74
CA GLU A 68 22.57 14.83 39.77
C GLU A 68 22.66 13.34 40.11
N VAL A 69 21.50 12.66 40.06
CA VAL A 69 21.42 11.21 40.17
C VAL A 69 20.78 10.71 38.89
N ARG A 70 21.46 9.83 38.17
CA ARG A 70 21.01 9.21 36.94
C ARG A 70 20.47 7.82 37.19
N GLY A 71 19.37 7.50 36.50
CA GLY A 71 18.80 6.14 36.43
C GLY A 71 19.53 5.25 35.43
N GLU A 72 19.05 4.04 35.28
CA GLU A 72 19.53 3.09 34.29
C GLU A 72 19.18 3.56 32.88
N VAL A 73 20.05 3.26 31.91
CA VAL A 73 19.77 3.46 30.48
C VAL A 73 18.79 2.39 30.02
N LYS A 74 17.71 2.84 29.38
CA LYS A 74 16.71 2.00 28.73
C LYS A 74 16.62 2.38 27.24
N SER A 75 15.98 1.57 26.44
CA SER A 75 15.78 1.85 25.04
C SER A 75 14.34 1.60 24.59
N PHE A 76 13.95 2.26 23.52
CA PHE A 76 12.75 1.97 22.75
C PHE A 76 13.02 2.25 21.28
N THR A 77 12.24 1.63 20.39
CA THR A 77 12.28 1.92 18.96
C THR A 77 10.96 2.54 18.53
N THR A 78 11.02 3.65 17.81
CA THR A 78 9.85 4.28 17.22
C THR A 78 9.26 3.40 16.11
N LEU A 79 7.95 3.54 15.86
CA LEU A 79 7.24 2.70 14.90
C LEU A 79 7.58 3.12 13.46
N SER A 80 7.40 2.18 12.53
CA SER A 80 7.65 2.41 11.10
C SER A 80 6.44 2.99 10.39
N SER A 81 6.66 3.77 9.32
CA SER A 81 5.61 4.10 8.35
C SER A 81 5.24 2.89 7.50
N ILE A 82 4.03 2.91 6.93
CA ILE A 82 3.60 1.90 5.96
C ILE A 82 4.48 1.96 4.72
N ARG A 83 4.89 0.78 4.24
CA ARG A 83 5.71 0.64 3.03
C ARG A 83 5.10 -0.42 2.13
N LEU A 84 5.11 -0.19 0.83
CA LEU A 84 4.82 -1.21 -0.17
C LEU A 84 6.16 -1.81 -0.63
N ILE A 85 6.47 -3.01 -0.15
CA ILE A 85 7.78 -3.64 -0.36
C ILE A 85 7.81 -4.60 -1.54
N SER A 86 6.66 -5.18 -1.91
CA SER A 86 6.58 -6.15 -2.99
C SER A 86 5.24 -6.09 -3.69
N VAL A 87 5.27 -6.15 -5.03
CA VAL A 87 4.10 -6.37 -5.86
C VAL A 87 4.46 -7.46 -6.87
N THR A 88 3.65 -8.51 -6.88
CA THR A 88 3.72 -9.59 -7.86
C THR A 88 2.41 -9.67 -8.63
N SER A 89 2.40 -10.28 -9.81
CA SER A 89 1.18 -10.56 -10.55
C SER A 89 1.03 -12.06 -10.78
N THR A 90 -0.20 -12.49 -10.96
CA THR A 90 -0.48 -13.84 -11.41
C THR A 90 -0.58 -13.82 -12.93
N SER A 91 0.22 -14.65 -13.59
CA SER A 91 0.12 -14.85 -15.04
C SER A 91 -1.20 -15.57 -15.42
N TRP A 92 -1.58 -15.50 -16.70
CA TRP A 92 -2.77 -16.19 -17.21
C TRP A 92 -2.69 -17.73 -17.11
N ASP A 93 -1.52 -18.30 -16.95
CA ASP A 93 -1.31 -19.72 -16.70
C ASP A 93 -1.33 -20.09 -15.19
N GLY A 94 -1.48 -19.09 -14.32
CA GLY A 94 -1.52 -19.23 -12.87
C GLY A 94 -0.15 -19.17 -12.18
N SER A 95 0.94 -18.98 -12.91
CA SER A 95 2.25 -18.76 -12.32
C SER A 95 2.34 -17.37 -11.70
N GLN A 96 3.22 -17.20 -10.71
CA GLN A 96 3.53 -15.89 -10.14
C GLN A 96 4.69 -15.26 -10.92
N GLU A 97 4.51 -14.00 -11.28
CA GLU A 97 5.52 -13.19 -11.95
C GLU A 97 5.78 -11.91 -11.17
N GLU A 98 6.96 -11.32 -11.38
CA GLU A 98 7.20 -9.96 -10.92
C GLU A 98 6.26 -9.01 -11.66
N TYR A 99 5.61 -8.10 -10.92
CA TYR A 99 4.75 -7.10 -11.52
C TYR A 99 5.58 -6.14 -12.39
N ASN A 100 5.36 -6.20 -13.69
CA ASN A 100 6.18 -5.49 -14.68
C ASN A 100 5.85 -4.00 -14.87
N PRO A 101 4.59 -3.56 -14.83
CA PRO A 101 4.32 -2.13 -14.95
C PRO A 101 5.01 -1.31 -13.86
N ASP A 102 5.47 -0.10 -14.23
CA ASP A 102 6.23 0.76 -13.32
C ASP A 102 5.35 1.58 -12.37
N MET A 103 4.03 1.47 -12.51
CA MET A 103 3.06 2.26 -11.75
C MET A 103 1.82 1.45 -11.39
N LEU A 104 1.14 1.88 -10.34
CA LEU A 104 -0.17 1.36 -9.93
C LEU A 104 -0.94 2.40 -9.11
N GLY A 105 -2.25 2.20 -8.96
CA GLY A 105 -3.07 2.95 -8.02
C GLY A 105 -3.22 2.19 -6.71
N THR A 106 -3.15 2.88 -5.57
CA THR A 106 -3.35 2.26 -4.26
C THR A 106 -4.36 3.01 -3.42
N TYR A 107 -5.01 2.24 -2.56
CA TYR A 107 -5.93 2.72 -1.52
C TYR A 107 -5.55 2.10 -0.20
N LEU A 108 -5.69 2.86 0.86
CA LEU A 108 -5.54 2.37 2.20
C LEU A 108 -6.89 2.43 2.93
N PHE A 109 -7.39 1.27 3.34
CA PHE A 109 -8.68 1.13 4.01
C PHE A 109 -8.52 0.66 5.45
N TYR A 110 -9.52 1.00 6.28
CA TYR A 110 -9.70 0.27 7.53
C TYR A 110 -10.08 -1.18 7.23
N THR A 111 -9.52 -2.17 7.94
CA THR A 111 -9.83 -3.58 7.68
C THR A 111 -11.30 -3.94 7.92
N ALA A 112 -11.97 -3.23 8.82
CA ALA A 112 -13.34 -3.51 9.22
C ALA A 112 -14.41 -2.83 8.33
N SER A 113 -14.02 -1.93 7.41
CA SER A 113 -14.98 -1.18 6.60
C SER A 113 -14.35 -0.66 5.31
N PRO A 114 -15.15 -0.39 4.25
CA PRO A 114 -14.68 0.22 3.01
C PRO A 114 -14.32 1.72 3.15
N SER A 115 -14.12 2.21 4.37
CA SER A 115 -13.73 3.59 4.61
C SER A 115 -12.24 3.78 4.34
N ILE A 116 -11.92 4.78 3.54
CA ILE A 116 -10.54 5.15 3.20
C ILE A 116 -9.86 5.76 4.44
N TYR A 117 -8.67 5.27 4.76
CA TYR A 117 -7.91 5.76 5.89
C TYR A 117 -7.35 7.16 5.61
N GLN A 118 -7.77 8.15 6.39
CA GLN A 118 -7.26 9.53 6.39
C GLN A 118 -7.09 10.17 4.98
N GLY A 119 -7.96 9.82 4.03
CA GLY A 119 -7.89 10.34 2.67
C GLY A 119 -6.80 9.70 1.78
N HIS A 120 -6.16 8.62 2.22
CA HIS A 120 -5.18 7.87 1.43
C HIS A 120 -5.86 6.96 0.39
N GLY A 121 -6.66 7.57 -0.48
CA GLY A 121 -7.31 6.93 -1.62
C GLY A 121 -6.65 7.33 -2.94
N ASN A 122 -6.76 6.47 -3.92
CA ASN A 122 -6.27 6.66 -5.30
C ASN A 122 -4.84 7.24 -5.39
N MET A 123 -3.97 6.76 -4.53
CA MET A 123 -2.57 7.18 -4.54
C MET A 123 -1.85 6.59 -5.75
N TYR A 124 -1.17 7.46 -6.49
CA TYR A 124 -0.23 7.05 -7.53
C TYR A 124 1.05 6.52 -6.89
N VAL A 125 1.42 5.30 -7.22
CA VAL A 125 2.61 4.63 -6.69
C VAL A 125 3.45 4.15 -7.85
N GLU A 126 4.75 4.40 -7.78
CA GLU A 126 5.72 4.02 -8.80
C GLU A 126 6.85 3.17 -8.22
N LYS A 127 7.46 2.34 -9.09
CA LYS A 127 8.67 1.60 -8.73
C LYS A 127 9.80 2.56 -8.39
N ASN A 128 10.55 2.22 -7.36
CA ASN A 128 11.75 2.94 -6.96
C ASN A 128 12.81 1.94 -6.53
N VAL A 129 14.07 2.34 -6.59
CA VAL A 129 15.18 1.55 -6.04
C VAL A 129 15.56 2.15 -4.70
N ILE A 130 15.30 1.40 -3.63
CA ILE A 130 15.64 1.77 -2.25
C ILE A 130 16.71 0.80 -1.78
N ASP A 131 17.89 1.32 -1.42
CA ASP A 131 19.04 0.52 -0.97
C ASP A 131 19.40 -0.64 -1.92
N GLY A 132 19.33 -0.39 -3.23
CA GLY A 132 19.65 -1.37 -4.28
C GLY A 132 18.58 -2.45 -4.48
N LYS A 133 17.43 -2.36 -3.82
CA LYS A 133 16.27 -3.25 -3.99
C LYS A 133 15.13 -2.52 -4.66
N ILE A 134 14.38 -3.24 -5.49
CA ILE A 134 13.14 -2.72 -6.05
C ILE A 134 12.13 -2.57 -4.91
N GLY A 135 11.64 -1.37 -4.74
CA GLY A 135 10.57 -1.01 -3.82
C GLY A 135 9.52 -0.16 -4.53
N TRP A 136 8.54 0.31 -3.79
CA TRP A 136 7.45 1.12 -4.30
C TRP A 136 7.34 2.40 -3.49
N LYS A 137 7.39 3.53 -4.17
CA LYS A 137 7.36 4.84 -3.53
C LYS A 137 5.92 5.30 -3.34
N LEU A 138 5.48 5.35 -2.11
CA LEU A 138 4.24 6.03 -1.72
C LEU A 138 4.42 7.55 -1.85
N PRO A 139 3.37 8.31 -2.18
CA PRO A 139 3.45 9.76 -2.35
C PRO A 139 3.82 10.50 -1.07
N GLN A 140 3.60 9.91 0.08
CA GLN A 140 3.90 10.45 1.40
C GLN A 140 4.10 9.33 2.43
N GLU A 141 4.72 9.66 3.55
CA GLU A 141 4.80 8.75 4.70
C GLU A 141 3.43 8.61 5.37
N ILE A 142 3.05 7.38 5.70
CA ILE A 142 1.75 7.03 6.30
C ILE A 142 1.98 6.24 7.58
N PHE A 143 1.43 6.73 8.67
CA PHE A 143 1.55 6.10 9.99
C PHE A 143 0.20 5.53 10.43
N PRO A 144 0.13 4.25 10.76
CA PRO A 144 -1.14 3.55 11.04
C PRO A 144 -1.65 3.79 12.47
N ALA A 145 -1.54 4.92 13.04
CA ALA A 145 -2.10 5.42 14.32
C ALA A 145 -2.89 4.35 15.14
N ASN A 146 -2.22 3.29 15.60
CA ASN A 146 -2.78 2.19 16.41
C ASN A 146 -4.07 1.57 15.82
N THR A 147 -4.13 1.42 14.50
CA THR A 147 -5.28 0.84 13.79
C THR A 147 -4.86 -0.22 12.78
N ASN A 148 -5.78 -1.12 12.46
CA ASN A 148 -5.59 -2.15 11.46
C ASN A 148 -6.08 -1.66 10.09
N LEU A 149 -5.19 -1.71 9.11
CA LEU A 149 -5.41 -1.25 7.76
C LEU A 149 -5.18 -2.38 6.76
N LYS A 150 -5.69 -2.23 5.55
CA LYS A 150 -5.29 -3.01 4.38
C LYS A 150 -5.00 -2.08 3.22
N MET A 151 -3.97 -2.40 2.46
CA MET A 151 -3.67 -1.72 1.22
C MET A 151 -4.25 -2.51 0.06
N CYS A 152 -5.04 -1.86 -0.79
CA CYS A 152 -5.52 -2.42 -2.04
C CYS A 152 -4.84 -1.71 -3.19
N ALA A 153 -4.42 -2.47 -4.21
CA ALA A 153 -3.78 -1.94 -5.41
C ALA A 153 -4.55 -2.34 -6.66
N TYR A 154 -4.45 -1.52 -7.70
CA TYR A 154 -5.06 -1.79 -8.98
C TYR A 154 -4.21 -1.25 -10.15
N PHE A 155 -4.38 -1.84 -11.31
CA PHE A 155 -3.77 -1.42 -12.58
C PHE A 155 -4.82 -1.56 -13.71
N PRO A 156 -4.78 -0.68 -14.72
CA PRO A 156 -3.95 0.52 -14.85
C PRO A 156 -4.42 1.67 -13.95
N TYR A 157 -3.47 2.48 -13.47
CA TYR A 157 -3.80 3.65 -12.66
C TYR A 157 -4.66 4.64 -13.45
N GLN A 158 -5.74 5.10 -12.84
CA GLN A 158 -6.60 6.14 -13.38
C GLN A 158 -6.61 7.34 -12.44
N LYS A 159 -6.27 8.50 -12.98
CA LYS A 159 -6.34 9.74 -12.23
C LYS A 159 -7.80 10.07 -11.93
N GLY A 160 -8.19 10.08 -10.68
CA GLY A 160 -9.56 10.31 -10.24
C GLY A 160 -9.64 10.88 -8.83
N ASN A 161 -10.85 10.90 -8.28
CA ASN A 161 -11.12 11.36 -6.93
C ASN A 161 -10.54 10.36 -5.90
N SER A 162 -9.77 10.86 -4.95
CA SER A 162 -9.19 10.05 -3.88
C SER A 162 -10.21 9.57 -2.83
N GLU A 163 -11.40 10.14 -2.82
CA GLU A 163 -12.48 9.76 -1.90
C GLU A 163 -13.38 8.65 -2.47
N GLU A 164 -13.28 8.37 -3.77
CA GLU A 164 -14.04 7.34 -4.44
C GLU A 164 -13.17 6.09 -4.66
N TYR A 165 -13.70 4.93 -4.31
CA TYR A 165 -13.04 3.64 -4.51
C TYR A 165 -13.71 2.75 -5.57
N MET A 166 -14.64 3.32 -6.33
CA MET A 166 -15.28 2.72 -7.49
C MET A 166 -14.64 3.30 -8.74
N ILE A 167 -13.69 2.58 -9.32
CA ILE A 167 -12.93 3.05 -10.49
C ILE A 167 -13.59 2.56 -11.78
N PRO A 168 -13.93 3.47 -12.72
CA PRO A 168 -14.58 3.10 -13.96
C PRO A 168 -13.61 2.44 -14.95
N PHE A 169 -14.01 1.32 -15.53
CA PHE A 169 -13.28 0.65 -16.60
C PHE A 169 -14.19 0.28 -17.74
N GLY A 170 -13.73 0.52 -18.98
CA GLY A 170 -14.29 -0.08 -20.19
C GLY A 170 -13.77 -1.52 -20.32
N THR A 171 -14.68 -2.46 -20.58
CA THR A 171 -14.36 -3.90 -20.61
C THR A 171 -13.85 -4.42 -21.94
N TYR A 172 -13.73 -3.58 -22.97
CA TYR A 172 -13.35 -3.98 -24.34
C TYR A 172 -12.15 -3.27 -24.93
N LYS A 173 -11.31 -2.68 -24.08
CA LYS A 173 -9.99 -2.22 -24.52
C LYS A 173 -9.05 -3.42 -24.59
N TYR A 174 -8.46 -3.64 -25.77
CA TYR A 174 -7.79 -4.90 -26.13
C TYR A 174 -6.47 -5.16 -25.46
N ASP A 175 -5.81 -4.09 -25.07
CA ASP A 175 -4.42 -4.09 -24.65
C ASP A 175 -4.26 -3.73 -23.17
N GLU A 176 -5.38 -3.50 -22.48
CA GLU A 176 -5.34 -3.15 -21.07
C GLU A 176 -5.98 -4.26 -20.23
N ASP A 177 -5.14 -5.01 -19.55
CA ASP A 177 -5.54 -5.91 -18.50
C ASP A 177 -5.81 -5.12 -17.22
N VAL A 178 -6.84 -5.49 -16.49
CA VAL A 178 -7.16 -4.89 -15.21
C VAL A 178 -6.78 -5.84 -14.10
N LEU A 179 -5.80 -5.43 -13.31
CA LEU A 179 -5.29 -6.17 -12.18
C LEU A 179 -5.75 -5.54 -10.87
N TRP A 180 -5.98 -6.35 -9.88
CA TRP A 180 -6.29 -5.94 -8.52
C TRP A 180 -5.63 -6.88 -7.50
N GLY A 181 -5.24 -6.34 -6.36
CA GLY A 181 -4.71 -7.12 -5.24
C GLY A 181 -4.83 -6.40 -3.92
N THR A 182 -4.66 -7.14 -2.84
CA THR A 182 -4.70 -6.61 -1.48
C THR A 182 -3.58 -7.17 -0.62
N SER A 183 -3.12 -6.38 0.34
CA SER A 183 -2.17 -6.82 1.35
C SER A 183 -2.85 -7.61 2.48
N ASP A 184 -2.04 -8.26 3.30
CA ASP A 184 -2.41 -8.64 4.66
C ASP A 184 -2.70 -7.39 5.52
N THR A 185 -3.11 -7.63 6.77
CA THR A 185 -3.36 -6.55 7.73
C THR A 185 -2.07 -5.80 8.05
N LEU A 186 -2.13 -4.49 7.86
CA LEU A 186 -1.07 -3.55 8.16
C LEU A 186 -1.37 -2.82 9.46
N ASN A 187 -0.37 -2.64 10.29
CA ASN A 187 -0.44 -1.84 11.51
C ASN A 187 0.98 -1.37 11.90
N GLU A 188 1.12 -0.78 13.07
CA GLU A 188 2.40 -0.27 13.57
C GLU A 188 3.48 -1.34 13.73
N GLN A 189 3.10 -2.60 13.98
CA GLN A 189 4.01 -3.73 14.13
C GLN A 189 4.27 -4.47 12.82
N THR A 190 3.34 -4.39 11.87
CA THR A 190 3.41 -5.01 10.54
C THR A 190 3.16 -3.97 9.45
N PRO A 191 4.07 -3.00 9.26
CA PRO A 191 3.86 -1.87 8.35
C PRO A 191 4.15 -2.21 6.86
N ASP A 192 4.72 -3.38 6.58
CA ASP A 192 5.20 -3.76 5.26
C ASP A 192 4.10 -4.47 4.46
N ALA A 193 3.66 -3.85 3.38
CA ALA A 193 2.70 -4.41 2.45
C ALA A 193 3.40 -5.23 1.37
N SER A 194 2.91 -6.45 1.16
CA SER A 194 3.18 -7.27 -0.02
C SER A 194 1.85 -7.56 -0.70
N ILE A 195 1.76 -7.32 -2.01
CA ILE A 195 0.52 -7.45 -2.75
C ILE A 195 0.71 -8.40 -3.93
N GLN A 196 -0.16 -9.39 -4.03
CA GLN A 196 -0.30 -10.23 -5.21
C GLN A 196 -1.47 -9.72 -6.04
N MET A 197 -1.18 -9.22 -7.24
CA MET A 197 -2.16 -8.75 -8.20
C MET A 197 -2.75 -9.93 -8.97
N GLN A 198 -4.04 -9.90 -9.21
CA GLN A 198 -4.78 -10.90 -9.97
C GLN A 198 -5.56 -10.23 -11.10
N HIS A 199 -5.74 -10.97 -12.20
CA HIS A 199 -6.63 -10.53 -13.28
C HIS A 199 -8.06 -10.43 -12.78
N THR A 200 -8.69 -9.29 -13.01
CA THR A 200 -10.11 -9.08 -12.65
C THR A 200 -11.06 -9.30 -13.83
N MET A 201 -10.50 -9.48 -15.03
CA MET A 201 -11.21 -9.76 -16.27
C MET A 201 -10.89 -11.17 -16.79
N ALA A 202 -11.70 -11.67 -17.71
CA ALA A 202 -11.45 -12.91 -18.41
C ALA A 202 -10.73 -12.65 -19.74
N ARG A 203 -9.69 -13.41 -20.03
CA ARG A 203 -9.05 -13.46 -21.34
C ARG A 203 -9.72 -14.53 -22.19
N VAL A 204 -10.16 -14.15 -23.39
CA VAL A 204 -10.69 -15.11 -24.37
C VAL A 204 -9.73 -15.19 -25.55
N ILE A 205 -9.24 -16.40 -25.81
CA ILE A 205 -8.35 -16.69 -26.94
C ILE A 205 -9.14 -17.49 -27.97
N PHE A 206 -9.14 -17.01 -29.20
CA PHE A 206 -9.75 -17.71 -30.33
C PHE A 206 -8.64 -18.32 -31.18
N SER A 207 -8.76 -19.61 -31.47
CA SER A 207 -7.94 -20.28 -32.46
C SER A 207 -8.81 -20.63 -33.66
N ILE A 208 -8.49 -20.12 -34.82
CA ILE A 208 -9.22 -20.36 -36.06
C ILE A 208 -8.29 -21.11 -36.99
N THR A 209 -8.72 -22.32 -37.39
CA THR A 209 -7.94 -23.17 -38.28
C THR A 209 -8.70 -23.36 -39.59
N GLY A 210 -8.06 -23.09 -40.71
CA GLY A 210 -8.59 -23.39 -42.04
C GLY A 210 -8.66 -24.90 -42.29
N THR A 211 -9.69 -25.33 -42.95
CA THR A 211 -9.78 -26.71 -43.48
C THR A 211 -9.20 -26.75 -44.91
N ALA A 212 -8.94 -27.96 -45.43
CA ALA A 212 -8.36 -28.16 -46.78
C ALA A 212 -9.15 -27.49 -47.93
N ASN A 213 -10.38 -27.04 -47.70
CA ASN A 213 -11.22 -26.36 -48.67
C ASN A 213 -11.16 -24.82 -48.55
N VAL A 214 -10.39 -24.27 -47.63
CA VAL A 214 -10.20 -22.82 -47.47
C VAL A 214 -9.03 -22.42 -48.35
N LEU A 215 -9.25 -21.45 -49.25
CA LEU A 215 -8.20 -20.95 -50.10
C LEU A 215 -7.17 -20.16 -49.28
N GLU A 216 -5.89 -20.24 -49.65
CA GLU A 216 -4.79 -19.49 -48.98
C GLU A 216 -5.00 -17.97 -49.02
N THR A 217 -5.85 -17.48 -49.97
CA THR A 217 -6.22 -16.08 -50.08
C THR A 217 -7.42 -15.66 -49.24
N THR A 218 -7.99 -16.59 -48.42
CA THR A 218 -9.11 -16.29 -47.56
C THR A 218 -8.66 -15.38 -46.41
N ILE A 219 -9.38 -14.30 -46.22
CA ILE A 219 -9.13 -13.32 -45.15
C ILE A 219 -10.36 -13.31 -44.23
N ILE A 220 -10.13 -13.33 -42.95
CA ILE A 220 -11.17 -13.07 -41.96
C ILE A 220 -11.26 -11.57 -41.75
N THR A 221 -12.36 -10.97 -42.18
CA THR A 221 -12.58 -9.53 -42.11
C THR A 221 -13.24 -9.07 -40.82
N ASP A 222 -14.09 -9.92 -40.28
CA ASP A 222 -14.88 -9.59 -39.09
C ASP A 222 -14.99 -10.76 -38.16
N PHE A 223 -14.88 -10.46 -36.90
CA PHE A 223 -15.11 -11.38 -35.77
C PHE A 223 -16.11 -10.74 -34.81
N MET A 224 -17.14 -11.48 -34.43
CA MET A 224 -18.18 -10.98 -33.53
C MET A 224 -18.30 -11.87 -32.29
N LEU A 225 -18.19 -11.27 -31.12
CA LEU A 225 -18.52 -11.90 -29.85
C LEU A 225 -19.90 -11.41 -29.39
N ALA A 226 -20.83 -12.33 -29.22
CA ALA A 226 -22.19 -12.02 -28.79
C ALA A 226 -22.66 -12.97 -27.69
N ASN A 227 -23.52 -12.47 -26.80
CA ASN A 227 -24.17 -13.32 -25.83
C ASN A 227 -25.27 -14.16 -26.53
N ARG A 228 -25.42 -15.42 -26.08
CA ARG A 228 -26.44 -16.35 -26.62
C ARG A 228 -27.89 -15.84 -26.44
N ASN A 229 -28.13 -15.05 -25.37
CA ASN A 229 -29.39 -14.36 -25.16
C ASN A 229 -29.25 -12.92 -25.53
N GLU A 230 -29.86 -12.49 -26.61
CA GLU A 230 -29.86 -11.10 -27.08
C GLU A 230 -30.35 -10.09 -26.04
N ALA A 231 -31.09 -10.56 -25.01
CA ALA A 231 -31.59 -9.72 -23.91
C ALA A 231 -30.57 -9.37 -22.84
N SER A 232 -29.45 -10.09 -22.77
CA SER A 232 -28.35 -9.81 -21.83
C SER A 232 -27.09 -9.53 -22.64
N GLY A 233 -26.80 -8.26 -22.92
CA GLY A 233 -25.58 -7.82 -23.61
C GLY A 233 -24.29 -8.30 -22.94
N ILE A 234 -23.18 -8.06 -23.60
CA ILE A 234 -21.86 -8.27 -23.01
C ILE A 234 -21.54 -7.04 -22.17
N PRO A 235 -21.03 -7.18 -20.93
CA PRO A 235 -20.59 -6.04 -20.14
C PRO A 235 -19.51 -5.27 -20.90
N THR A 236 -19.74 -4.01 -21.18
CA THR A 236 -18.79 -3.14 -21.93
C THR A 236 -18.20 -2.06 -21.08
N TYR A 237 -18.79 -1.82 -19.92
CA TYR A 237 -18.36 -0.83 -18.94
C TYR A 237 -18.80 -1.27 -17.55
N GLY A 238 -17.97 -0.98 -16.57
CA GLY A 238 -18.26 -1.27 -15.16
C GLY A 238 -17.34 -0.50 -14.23
N TYR A 239 -17.56 -0.68 -12.95
CA TYR A 239 -16.72 -0.08 -11.92
C TYR A 239 -16.00 -1.19 -11.15
N LEU A 240 -14.68 -1.10 -11.05
CA LEU A 240 -13.91 -1.92 -10.14
C LEU A 240 -14.05 -1.36 -8.72
N ASN A 241 -14.65 -2.12 -7.83
CA ASN A 241 -14.68 -1.84 -6.41
C ASN A 241 -13.31 -2.19 -5.81
N ILE A 242 -12.52 -1.17 -5.49
CA ILE A 242 -11.13 -1.36 -5.02
C ILE A 242 -11.07 -2.04 -3.64
N TYR A 243 -12.11 -1.92 -2.83
CA TYR A 243 -12.14 -2.58 -1.53
C TYR A 243 -12.32 -4.11 -1.64
N THR A 244 -13.10 -4.58 -2.63
CA THR A 244 -13.45 -6.01 -2.81
C THR A 244 -12.76 -6.69 -3.98
N GLY A 245 -12.28 -5.93 -4.97
CA GLY A 245 -11.74 -6.44 -6.24
C GLY A 245 -12.79 -6.87 -7.26
N ASN A 246 -14.06 -6.66 -6.97
CA ASN A 246 -15.15 -7.06 -7.86
C ASN A 246 -15.55 -5.91 -8.78
N PHE A 247 -15.95 -6.29 -9.99
CA PHE A 247 -16.65 -5.38 -10.88
C PHE A 247 -18.13 -5.27 -10.52
N GLU A 248 -18.65 -4.06 -10.52
CA GLU A 248 -20.02 -3.72 -10.17
C GLU A 248 -20.62 -2.73 -11.19
N ASN A 249 -21.95 -2.55 -11.17
CA ASN A 249 -22.68 -1.53 -11.94
C ASN A 249 -22.37 -1.58 -13.45
N PHE A 250 -22.52 -2.77 -14.04
CA PHE A 250 -22.25 -2.97 -15.46
C PHE A 250 -23.22 -2.25 -16.37
N THR A 251 -22.68 -1.67 -17.45
CA THR A 251 -23.43 -1.30 -18.64
C THR A 251 -23.21 -2.37 -19.71
N TYR A 252 -24.26 -2.73 -20.43
CA TYR A 252 -24.26 -3.79 -21.43
C TYR A 252 -24.52 -3.20 -22.82
N GLU A 253 -23.71 -3.61 -23.78
CA GLU A 253 -23.90 -3.28 -25.20
C GLU A 253 -24.00 -4.56 -26.03
N LEU A 254 -24.67 -4.46 -27.17
CA LEU A 254 -24.86 -5.55 -28.14
C LEU A 254 -23.96 -5.34 -29.34
N PRO A 255 -23.68 -6.42 -30.05
CA PRO A 255 -22.55 -7.29 -29.84
C PRO A 255 -21.22 -6.58 -30.14
N ILE A 256 -20.13 -7.07 -29.58
CA ILE A 256 -18.79 -6.54 -29.90
C ILE A 256 -18.38 -7.07 -31.27
N THR A 257 -18.35 -6.22 -32.29
CA THR A 257 -17.86 -6.55 -33.62
C THR A 257 -16.44 -6.01 -33.79
N ARG A 258 -15.58 -6.85 -34.36
CA ARG A 258 -14.22 -6.50 -34.73
C ARG A 258 -13.97 -6.72 -36.19
N SER A 259 -13.54 -5.67 -36.87
CA SER A 259 -12.93 -5.79 -38.15
C SER A 259 -11.47 -6.18 -38.03
N THR A 260 -11.09 -7.27 -38.65
CA THR A 260 -9.72 -7.76 -38.69
C THR A 260 -9.36 -8.12 -40.13
N ASN A 261 -8.07 -8.13 -40.45
CA ASN A 261 -7.56 -8.55 -41.74
C ASN A 261 -6.40 -9.54 -41.47
N PHE A 262 -6.72 -10.69 -40.91
CA PHE A 262 -5.71 -11.72 -40.74
C PHE A 262 -6.00 -12.98 -41.59
N HIS A 263 -4.94 -13.65 -42.00
CA HIS A 263 -5.02 -14.90 -42.70
C HIS A 263 -5.15 -16.07 -41.72
N PRO A 264 -5.92 -17.13 -42.04
CA PRO A 264 -6.12 -18.29 -41.16
C PRO A 264 -4.85 -19.08 -40.84
N THR A 265 -3.73 -18.74 -41.44
CA THR A 265 -2.41 -19.39 -41.26
C THR A 265 -1.42 -18.56 -40.45
N ASP A 266 -1.80 -17.36 -40.01
CA ASP A 266 -0.93 -16.48 -39.20
C ASP A 266 -1.01 -16.77 -37.70
#